data_ff566d0e0a4e8f1b1d8ada501873f402
#
_entry.id   ff566d0e0a4e8f1b1d8ada501873f402
#
_cell.length_a   1.000
_cell.length_b   1.000
_cell.length_c   1.000
_cell.angle_alpha   90.00
_cell.angle_beta   90.00
_cell.angle_gamma   90.00
#
_symmetry.space_group_name_H-M   'P 1'
#
loop_
_entity.id
_entity.type
_entity.pdbx_description
1 polymer ?
#
loop_
_entity_poly.entity_id
_entity_poly.type
_entity_poly.pdbx_seq_one_letter_code
_entity_poly.pdbx_strand_id
1 'polypeptide(L)'
;MSNPSSLMGGLVLALTCAWAQAPQPAQSPPAGSTPAANAAAPAAGSEQGPTEVVQAAAQGMLTDLDKDRAAYKRDPNKVGQLVDKYLLPHFDTEYSARLVLGKYWRTATPEQRQRFIDAFYHSLLNNYGTALAEFTADRLKIYPSTADPSKPIATVRTEVKRDNGDRVAVNYYMHKTPQGWKAWDVVIDGISYVNSYRTDFGEQIEQQGMDSVIKRLEAGEKPEAIAKRSAGKSS
;
A
#
# COMPACT_ATOMS: atom_id res chain seq x y z
N MET A 1 61.99 25.19 15.61
CA MET A 1 62.83 24.67 16.68
C MET A 1 62.30 23.26 16.92
N SER A 2 62.92 22.37 16.32
CA SER A 2 63.89 21.32 16.74
C SER A 2 63.17 19.99 16.93
N ASN A 3 63.35 19.13 15.94
CA ASN A 3 63.52 17.68 16.02
C ASN A 3 64.70 17.37 16.99
N PRO A 4 65.01 16.17 17.44
CA PRO A 4 65.12 14.98 16.64
C PRO A 4 64.89 13.59 17.36
N SER A 5 64.81 12.53 16.54
CA SER A 5 65.66 11.30 16.48
C SER A 5 65.61 10.35 17.67
N SER A 6 65.65 9.06 17.62
CA SER A 6 66.39 8.09 16.80
C SER A 6 66.17 6.70 17.42
N LEU A 7 66.04 5.67 16.63
CA LEU A 7 66.96 4.59 16.27
C LEU A 7 66.96 3.30 17.12
N MET A 8 67.04 2.22 16.37
CA MET A 8 67.68 0.90 16.55
C MET A 8 66.91 -0.14 17.38
N GLY A 9 66.86 -1.38 17.01
CA GLY A 9 67.52 -2.21 16.02
C GLY A 9 67.51 -3.67 16.48
N GLY A 10 67.79 -4.55 15.56
CA GLY A 10 68.24 -5.91 15.84
C GLY A 10 67.21 -7.01 15.50
N LEU A 11 67.31 -7.66 14.44
CA LEU A 11 68.24 -8.64 13.80
C LEU A 11 68.28 -10.01 14.50
N VAL A 12 68.22 -11.08 13.63
CA VAL A 12 68.75 -12.46 13.75
C VAL A 12 67.70 -13.53 14.06
N LEU A 13 67.55 -14.61 13.40
CA LEU A 13 68.20 -15.48 12.46
C LEU A 13 67.26 -16.65 12.09
N ALA A 14 67.46 -17.17 10.93
CA ALA A 14 66.88 -18.33 10.29
C ALA A 14 67.08 -19.65 11.03
N LEU A 15 66.18 -20.58 10.85
CA LEU A 15 66.53 -22.01 10.72
C LEU A 15 65.51 -22.72 9.81
N THR A 16 66.08 -23.19 8.73
CA THR A 16 65.51 -24.11 7.73
C THR A 16 65.41 -25.53 8.32
N CYS A 17 64.33 -26.24 8.09
CA CYS A 17 64.25 -27.65 8.05
C CYS A 17 63.32 -28.12 6.92
N ALA A 18 63.95 -28.61 5.85
CA ALA A 18 63.31 -29.37 4.80
C ALA A 18 63.08 -30.80 5.26
N TRP A 19 61.91 -31.34 5.10
CA TRP A 19 61.66 -32.78 5.10
C TRP A 19 60.60 -33.13 4.06
N ALA A 20 61.09 -33.96 3.22
CA ALA A 20 60.66 -34.91 2.20
C ALA A 20 59.14 -35.10 1.98
N GLN A 21 58.77 -34.99 0.71
CA GLN A 21 57.53 -35.49 0.09
C GLN A 21 57.53 -37.04 0.09
N ALA A 22 56.36 -37.59 0.44
CA ALA A 22 55.97 -38.94 0.06
C ALA A 22 54.64 -38.87 -0.76
N PRO A 23 54.50 -39.72 -1.80
CA PRO A 23 53.39 -39.62 -2.73
C PRO A 23 52.07 -40.19 -2.12
N GLN A 24 50.97 -39.47 -2.26
CA GLN A 24 49.63 -39.96 -1.95
C GLN A 24 49.03 -40.71 -3.15
N PRO A 25 48.35 -41.84 -2.91
CA PRO A 25 47.60 -42.53 -3.95
C PRO A 25 46.29 -41.81 -4.29
N ALA A 26 45.96 -41.81 -5.56
CA ALA A 26 44.77 -41.30 -6.15
C ALA A 26 43.52 -41.95 -5.54
N GLN A 27 42.63 -41.14 -5.01
CA GLN A 27 41.26 -41.54 -4.64
C GLN A 27 40.27 -41.00 -5.68
N SER A 28 39.51 -41.93 -6.25
CA SER A 28 38.43 -41.71 -7.19
C SER A 28 37.28 -40.91 -6.55
N PRO A 29 36.55 -40.04 -7.32
CA PRO A 29 35.43 -39.31 -6.79
C PRO A 29 34.20 -40.21 -6.62
N PRO A 30 33.43 -40.07 -5.52
CA PRO A 30 32.14 -40.67 -5.44
C PRO A 30 31.11 -39.88 -6.28
N ALA A 31 30.39 -40.62 -7.11
CA ALA A 31 29.25 -40.14 -7.84
C ALA A 31 28.06 -39.82 -6.91
N GLY A 32 27.29 -38.80 -7.26
CA GLY A 32 25.91 -38.63 -6.84
C GLY A 32 25.70 -37.66 -5.71
N SER A 33 25.61 -36.37 -6.03
CA SER A 33 24.86 -35.40 -5.22
C SER A 33 23.89 -34.70 -6.15
N THR A 34 22.65 -35.12 -6.05
CA THR A 34 21.46 -34.41 -6.55
C THR A 34 21.52 -32.96 -6.09
N PRO A 35 21.24 -31.98 -6.95
CA PRO A 35 21.09 -30.61 -6.47
C PRO A 35 19.85 -30.54 -5.58
N ALA A 36 20.05 -30.39 -4.28
CA ALA A 36 19.00 -29.97 -3.38
C ALA A 36 18.48 -28.64 -3.90
N ALA A 37 17.19 -28.62 -4.22
CA ALA A 37 16.45 -27.40 -4.49
C ALA A 37 16.71 -26.45 -3.32
N ASN A 38 17.46 -25.41 -3.60
CA ASN A 38 17.66 -24.29 -2.68
C ASN A 38 16.31 -23.56 -2.56
N ALA A 39 15.49 -24.00 -1.62
CA ALA A 39 14.38 -23.20 -1.15
C ALA A 39 15.02 -21.98 -0.49
N ALA A 40 15.18 -20.92 -1.29
CA ALA A 40 15.58 -19.63 -0.78
C ALA A 40 14.56 -19.24 0.29
N ALA A 41 14.99 -19.28 1.54
CA ALA A 41 14.27 -18.63 2.63
C ALA A 41 14.01 -17.17 2.20
N PRO A 42 12.82 -16.61 2.45
CA PRO A 42 12.55 -15.23 2.10
C PRO A 42 13.58 -14.36 2.81
N ALA A 43 14.36 -13.64 2.03
CA ALA A 43 15.33 -12.69 2.54
C ALA A 43 14.60 -11.70 3.44
N ALA A 44 14.94 -11.68 4.71
CA ALA A 44 14.47 -10.70 5.65
C ALA A 44 14.78 -9.30 5.11
N GLY A 45 13.75 -8.49 4.84
CA GLY A 45 13.88 -7.04 4.69
C GLY A 45 13.76 -6.45 3.29
N SER A 46 13.20 -7.11 2.27
CA SER A 46 12.77 -6.38 1.07
C SER A 46 11.48 -5.63 1.39
N GLU A 47 11.57 -4.31 1.57
CA GLU A 47 10.37 -3.47 1.64
C GLU A 47 9.47 -3.78 0.44
N GLN A 48 8.24 -4.18 0.71
CA GLN A 48 7.25 -4.41 -0.34
C GLN A 48 7.12 -3.15 -1.20
N GLY A 49 7.21 -3.31 -2.51
CA GLY A 49 6.96 -2.23 -3.44
C GLY A 49 5.47 -1.84 -3.48
N PRO A 50 5.13 -0.73 -4.14
CA PRO A 50 3.76 -0.24 -4.14
C PRO A 50 2.77 -1.22 -4.81
N THR A 51 3.20 -1.94 -5.84
CA THR A 51 2.36 -2.93 -6.54
C THR A 51 2.12 -4.16 -5.66
N GLU A 52 3.15 -4.64 -4.98
CA GLU A 52 3.09 -5.78 -4.06
C GLU A 52 2.16 -5.49 -2.88
N VAL A 53 2.15 -4.26 -2.36
CA VAL A 53 1.23 -3.82 -1.31
C VAL A 53 -0.22 -3.92 -1.78
N VAL A 54 -0.54 -3.36 -2.96
CA VAL A 54 -1.90 -3.42 -3.51
C VAL A 54 -2.31 -4.86 -3.81
N GLN A 55 -1.40 -5.67 -4.34
CA GLN A 55 -1.65 -7.08 -4.64
C GLN A 55 -1.92 -7.90 -3.38
N ALA A 56 -1.10 -7.74 -2.35
CA ALA A 56 -1.26 -8.44 -1.08
C ALA A 56 -2.58 -8.07 -0.39
N ALA A 57 -2.92 -6.77 -0.36
CA ALA A 57 -4.17 -6.28 0.21
C ALA A 57 -5.39 -6.85 -0.52
N ALA A 58 -5.40 -6.81 -1.86
CA ALA A 58 -6.47 -7.36 -2.67
C ALA A 58 -6.61 -8.88 -2.50
N GLN A 59 -5.51 -9.62 -2.53
CA GLN A 59 -5.50 -11.07 -2.38
C GLN A 59 -5.96 -11.51 -0.98
N GLY A 60 -5.51 -10.84 0.07
CA GLY A 60 -5.95 -11.11 1.44
C GLY A 60 -7.45 -10.90 1.61
N MET A 61 -7.97 -9.77 1.12
CA MET A 61 -9.39 -9.46 1.16
C MET A 61 -10.23 -10.48 0.38
N LEU A 62 -9.82 -10.84 -0.83
CA LEU A 62 -10.52 -11.81 -1.67
C LEU A 62 -10.53 -13.20 -1.06
N THR A 63 -9.41 -13.63 -0.47
CA THR A 63 -9.32 -14.93 0.22
C THR A 63 -10.31 -15.04 1.37
N ASP A 64 -10.51 -13.98 2.14
CA ASP A 64 -11.49 -13.99 3.23
C ASP A 64 -12.92 -13.82 2.70
N LEU A 65 -13.15 -12.99 1.68
CA LEU A 65 -14.46 -12.89 1.01
C LEU A 65 -14.94 -14.24 0.46
N ASP A 66 -14.04 -15.04 -0.13
CA ASP A 66 -14.38 -16.32 -0.75
C ASP A 66 -14.81 -17.38 0.26
N LYS A 67 -14.46 -17.23 1.56
CA LYS A 67 -14.87 -18.16 2.62
C LYS A 67 -16.39 -18.16 2.86
N ASP A 68 -17.04 -16.99 2.81
CA ASP A 68 -18.50 -16.86 2.99
C ASP A 68 -19.06 -15.59 2.35
N ARG A 69 -19.04 -15.53 1.01
CA ARG A 69 -19.58 -14.39 0.25
C ARG A 69 -21.03 -14.07 0.57
N ALA A 70 -21.82 -15.10 0.88
CA ALA A 70 -23.23 -14.92 1.21
C ALA A 70 -23.42 -14.13 2.52
N ALA A 71 -22.57 -14.37 3.53
CA ALA A 71 -22.61 -13.63 4.77
C ALA A 71 -22.18 -12.16 4.56
N TYR A 72 -21.15 -11.92 3.77
CA TYR A 72 -20.68 -10.56 3.47
C TYR A 72 -21.70 -9.73 2.67
N LYS A 73 -22.44 -10.36 1.74
CA LYS A 73 -23.53 -9.70 1.01
C LYS A 73 -24.72 -9.33 1.90
N ARG A 74 -24.99 -10.14 2.93
CA ARG A 74 -26.10 -9.90 3.86
C ARG A 74 -25.81 -8.87 4.93
N ASP A 75 -24.52 -8.73 5.31
CA ASP A 75 -24.09 -7.85 6.39
C ASP A 75 -22.94 -6.93 5.95
N PRO A 76 -23.24 -5.68 5.58
CA PRO A 76 -22.23 -4.70 5.18
C PRO A 76 -21.16 -4.44 6.26
N ASN A 77 -21.48 -4.62 7.55
CA ASN A 77 -20.50 -4.41 8.62
C ASN A 77 -19.35 -5.42 8.55
N LYS A 78 -19.62 -6.64 8.08
CA LYS A 78 -18.57 -7.63 7.86
C LYS A 78 -17.59 -7.21 6.75
N VAL A 79 -18.09 -6.54 5.71
CA VAL A 79 -17.22 -5.97 4.67
C VAL A 79 -16.34 -4.88 5.25
N GLY A 80 -16.87 -4.04 6.16
CA GLY A 80 -16.08 -3.06 6.90
C GLY A 80 -14.89 -3.69 7.61
N GLN A 81 -15.10 -4.81 8.32
CA GLN A 81 -14.02 -5.55 8.99
C GLN A 81 -12.92 -6.05 8.03
N LEU A 82 -13.30 -6.44 6.80
CA LEU A 82 -12.31 -6.81 5.78
C LEU A 82 -11.52 -5.59 5.29
N VAL A 83 -12.19 -4.47 5.10
CA VAL A 83 -11.52 -3.22 4.71
C VAL A 83 -10.57 -2.76 5.81
N ASP A 84 -10.99 -2.80 7.07
CA ASP A 84 -10.15 -2.48 8.24
C ASP A 84 -8.90 -3.37 8.31
N LYS A 85 -9.06 -4.64 7.99
CA LYS A 85 -7.98 -5.62 8.06
C LYS A 85 -7.01 -5.53 6.90
N TYR A 86 -7.51 -5.36 5.67
CA TYR A 86 -6.71 -5.53 4.46
C TYR A 86 -6.43 -4.24 3.69
N LEU A 87 -7.33 -3.27 3.71
CA LEU A 87 -7.18 -2.06 2.90
C LEU A 87 -6.73 -0.85 3.73
N LEU A 88 -7.37 -0.62 4.88
CA LEU A 88 -7.10 0.56 5.71
C LEU A 88 -5.63 0.69 6.15
N PRO A 89 -4.90 -0.39 6.53
CA PRO A 89 -3.49 -0.27 6.90
C PRO A 89 -2.60 0.26 5.78
N HIS A 90 -3.05 0.15 4.53
CA HIS A 90 -2.34 0.60 3.34
C HIS A 90 -2.86 1.95 2.79
N PHE A 91 -3.74 2.62 3.54
CA PHE A 91 -4.21 3.97 3.24
C PHE A 91 -3.66 4.99 4.24
N ASP A 92 -3.28 6.17 3.73
CA ASP A 92 -2.96 7.34 4.56
C ASP A 92 -4.21 8.21 4.69
N THR A 93 -5.07 7.80 5.63
CA THR A 93 -6.37 8.45 5.85
C THR A 93 -6.23 9.90 6.30
N GLU A 94 -5.23 10.21 7.12
CA GLU A 94 -4.98 11.58 7.57
C GLU A 94 -4.50 12.47 6.41
N TYR A 95 -3.55 11.99 5.61
CA TYR A 95 -3.07 12.73 4.44
C TYR A 95 -4.20 12.96 3.43
N SER A 96 -5.02 11.94 3.16
CA SER A 96 -6.18 12.03 2.27
C SER A 96 -7.20 13.04 2.79
N ALA A 97 -7.57 12.97 4.07
CA ALA A 97 -8.51 13.90 4.69
C ALA A 97 -7.98 15.35 4.67
N ARG A 98 -6.68 15.53 4.89
CA ARG A 98 -6.03 16.85 4.78
C ARG A 98 -6.16 17.43 3.38
N LEU A 99 -6.00 16.61 2.34
CA LEU A 99 -6.17 17.04 0.95
C LEU A 99 -7.64 17.34 0.63
N VAL A 100 -8.56 16.53 1.12
CA VAL A 100 -10.01 16.72 0.97
C VAL A 100 -10.46 18.00 1.64
N LEU A 101 -10.10 18.26 2.88
CA LEU A 101 -10.47 19.49 3.59
C LEU A 101 -9.76 20.75 3.05
N GLY A 102 -8.58 20.58 2.43
CA GLY A 102 -7.84 21.67 1.78
C GLY A 102 -7.58 22.86 2.71
N LYS A 103 -8.12 24.05 2.38
CA LYS A 103 -7.97 25.27 3.20
C LYS A 103 -8.53 25.10 4.61
N TYR A 104 -9.59 24.33 4.76
CA TYR A 104 -10.28 24.14 6.04
C TYR A 104 -9.51 23.24 7.02
N TRP A 105 -8.57 22.41 6.54
CA TRP A 105 -7.70 21.62 7.42
C TRP A 105 -6.94 22.50 8.42
N ARG A 106 -6.47 23.68 7.99
CA ARG A 106 -5.68 24.56 8.85
C ARG A 106 -6.51 25.23 9.95
N THR A 107 -7.78 25.49 9.68
CA THR A 107 -8.69 26.15 10.61
C THR A 107 -9.45 25.17 11.50
N ALA A 108 -9.53 23.90 11.11
CA ALA A 108 -10.15 22.84 11.90
C ALA A 108 -9.35 22.54 13.18
N THR A 109 -10.03 22.31 14.28
CA THR A 109 -9.40 21.81 15.52
C THR A 109 -8.90 20.39 15.35
N PRO A 110 -7.95 19.91 16.18
CA PRO A 110 -7.52 18.50 16.14
C PRO A 110 -8.69 17.52 16.29
N GLU A 111 -9.65 17.86 17.15
CA GLU A 111 -10.86 17.05 17.36
C GLU A 111 -11.75 17.01 16.11
N GLN A 112 -11.99 18.15 15.46
CA GLN A 112 -12.74 18.20 14.20
C GLN A 112 -12.06 17.40 13.09
N ARG A 113 -10.72 17.45 13.00
CA ARG A 113 -9.97 16.66 12.04
C ARG A 113 -10.17 15.17 12.25
N GLN A 114 -10.03 14.70 13.50
CA GLN A 114 -10.22 13.29 13.83
C GLN A 114 -11.64 12.83 13.54
N ARG A 115 -12.66 13.56 14.01
CA ARG A 115 -14.05 13.24 13.73
C ARG A 115 -14.37 13.22 12.24
N PHE A 116 -13.80 14.15 11.47
CA PHE A 116 -13.95 14.15 10.02
C PHE A 116 -13.33 12.91 9.38
N ILE A 117 -12.10 12.53 9.76
CA ILE A 117 -11.43 11.33 9.26
C ILE A 117 -12.29 10.10 9.48
N ASP A 118 -12.74 9.89 10.72
CA ASP A 118 -13.53 8.71 11.11
C ASP A 118 -14.88 8.67 10.37
N ALA A 119 -15.61 9.79 10.37
CA ALA A 119 -16.91 9.88 9.73
C ALA A 119 -16.84 9.75 8.20
N PHE A 120 -15.81 10.35 7.58
CA PHE A 120 -15.58 10.25 6.15
C PHE A 120 -15.26 8.83 5.73
N TYR A 121 -14.37 8.16 6.47
CA TYR A 121 -14.03 6.77 6.23
C TYR A 121 -15.25 5.83 6.34
N HIS A 122 -16.03 5.97 7.43
CA HIS A 122 -17.27 5.20 7.58
C HIS A 122 -18.29 5.47 6.48
N SER A 123 -18.38 6.72 6.03
CA SER A 123 -19.24 7.08 4.90
C SER A 123 -18.80 6.39 3.60
N LEU A 124 -17.49 6.29 3.34
CA LEU A 124 -16.96 5.55 2.18
C LEU A 124 -17.32 4.06 2.26
N LEU A 125 -17.17 3.44 3.42
CA LEU A 125 -17.55 2.03 3.64
C LEU A 125 -19.04 1.81 3.35
N ASN A 126 -19.91 2.64 3.90
CA ASN A 126 -21.35 2.54 3.69
C ASN A 126 -21.76 2.70 2.21
N ASN A 127 -21.00 3.49 1.45
CA ASN A 127 -21.29 3.73 0.04
C ASN A 127 -20.77 2.63 -0.89
N TYR A 128 -19.62 2.06 -0.58
CA TYR A 128 -18.92 1.14 -1.49
C TYR A 128 -18.81 -0.30 -0.96
N GLY A 129 -19.20 -0.55 0.30
CA GLY A 129 -19.08 -1.86 0.93
C GLY A 129 -19.77 -2.98 0.14
N THR A 130 -20.98 -2.73 -0.38
CA THR A 130 -21.71 -3.73 -1.19
C THR A 130 -20.95 -4.06 -2.48
N ALA A 131 -20.43 -3.04 -3.18
CA ALA A 131 -19.65 -3.26 -4.40
C ALA A 131 -18.35 -4.05 -4.11
N LEU A 132 -17.74 -3.81 -2.95
CA LEU A 132 -16.57 -4.59 -2.50
C LEU A 132 -16.93 -6.06 -2.21
N ALA A 133 -18.11 -6.35 -1.69
CA ALA A 133 -18.57 -7.72 -1.43
C ALA A 133 -18.79 -8.52 -2.73
N GLU A 134 -19.03 -7.85 -3.85
CA GLU A 134 -19.22 -8.48 -5.17
C GLU A 134 -17.92 -8.70 -5.94
N PHE A 135 -16.82 -8.20 -5.39
CA PHE A 135 -15.53 -8.26 -6.04
C PHE A 135 -14.95 -9.68 -6.08
N THR A 136 -14.39 -10.10 -7.22
CA THR A 136 -13.79 -11.43 -7.43
C THR A 136 -12.40 -11.30 -8.06
N ALA A 137 -11.54 -12.30 -7.84
CA ALA A 137 -10.15 -12.27 -8.30
C ALA A 137 -10.02 -12.21 -9.83
N ASP A 138 -10.92 -12.85 -10.56
CA ASP A 138 -10.96 -12.87 -12.03
C ASP A 138 -11.34 -11.50 -12.63
N ARG A 139 -11.88 -10.61 -11.82
CA ARG A 139 -12.27 -9.25 -12.22
C ARG A 139 -11.15 -8.23 -12.04
N LEU A 140 -10.14 -8.53 -11.22
CA LEU A 140 -9.03 -7.61 -10.95
C LEU A 140 -7.83 -7.94 -11.82
N LYS A 141 -7.34 -6.93 -12.54
CA LYS A 141 -6.04 -6.97 -13.20
C LYS A 141 -5.16 -5.89 -12.59
N ILE A 142 -4.01 -6.28 -12.06
CA ILE A 142 -2.99 -5.37 -11.54
C ILE A 142 -1.87 -5.32 -12.57
N TYR A 143 -1.48 -4.12 -12.99
CA TYR A 143 -0.40 -3.92 -13.96
C TYR A 143 0.93 -3.81 -13.23
N PRO A 144 2.02 -4.31 -13.83
CA PRO A 144 3.36 -4.11 -13.28
C PRO A 144 3.63 -2.63 -13.04
N SER A 145 4.31 -2.33 -11.94
CA SER A 145 4.72 -0.96 -11.65
C SER A 145 5.75 -0.47 -12.66
N THR A 146 5.54 0.75 -13.14
CA THR A 146 6.54 1.52 -13.88
C THR A 146 7.16 2.60 -12.99
N ALA A 147 6.93 2.52 -11.68
CA ALA A 147 7.43 3.50 -10.73
C ALA A 147 8.96 3.43 -10.64
N ASP A 148 9.59 4.60 -10.61
CA ASP A 148 11.00 4.74 -10.32
C ASP A 148 11.24 4.41 -8.84
N PRO A 149 12.04 3.38 -8.49
CA PRO A 149 12.26 2.97 -7.10
C PRO A 149 12.90 4.06 -6.23
N SER A 150 13.56 5.04 -6.85
CA SER A 150 14.20 6.16 -6.15
C SER A 150 13.22 7.24 -5.70
N LYS A 151 11.99 7.24 -6.24
CA LYS A 151 10.98 8.27 -5.94
C LYS A 151 10.06 7.83 -4.81
N PRO A 152 9.69 8.75 -3.91
CA PRO A 152 8.79 8.46 -2.80
C PRO A 152 7.31 8.44 -3.21
N ILE A 153 7.00 8.51 -4.51
CA ILE A 153 5.63 8.50 -5.06
C ILE A 153 5.50 7.45 -6.16
N ALA A 154 4.35 6.82 -6.23
CA ALA A 154 4.05 5.80 -7.23
C ALA A 154 2.58 5.83 -7.62
N THR A 155 2.27 5.31 -8.81
CA THR A 155 0.90 5.02 -9.23
C THR A 155 0.81 3.54 -9.55
N VAL A 156 -0.04 2.82 -8.81
CA VAL A 156 -0.38 1.43 -9.11
C VAL A 156 -1.63 1.42 -9.97
N ARG A 157 -1.49 0.93 -11.19
CA ARG A 157 -2.58 0.85 -12.16
C ARG A 157 -3.27 -0.51 -12.06
N THR A 158 -4.60 -0.46 -11.95
CA THR A 158 -5.43 -1.66 -11.97
C THR A 158 -6.63 -1.47 -12.89
N GLU A 159 -7.23 -2.56 -13.29
CA GLU A 159 -8.53 -2.58 -13.98
C GLU A 159 -9.47 -3.54 -13.28
N VAL A 160 -10.72 -3.15 -13.17
CA VAL A 160 -11.81 -3.97 -12.63
C VAL A 160 -12.80 -4.25 -13.73
N LYS A 161 -13.09 -5.52 -13.99
CA LYS A 161 -14.11 -5.95 -14.94
C LYS A 161 -15.48 -5.93 -14.25
N ARG A 162 -16.45 -5.23 -14.85
CA ARG A 162 -17.86 -5.20 -14.42
C ARG A 162 -18.64 -6.41 -14.95
N ASP A 163 -19.85 -6.63 -14.42
CA ASP A 163 -20.74 -7.71 -14.84
C ASP A 163 -21.15 -7.62 -16.33
N ASN A 164 -21.28 -6.40 -16.86
CA ASN A 164 -21.58 -6.14 -18.27
C ASN A 164 -20.36 -6.33 -19.20
N GLY A 165 -19.20 -6.71 -18.64
CA GLY A 165 -17.95 -6.92 -19.38
C GLY A 165 -17.06 -5.69 -19.52
N ASP A 166 -17.55 -4.48 -19.21
CA ASP A 166 -16.76 -3.25 -19.23
C ASP A 166 -15.61 -3.31 -18.26
N ARG A 167 -14.51 -2.65 -18.62
CA ARG A 167 -13.34 -2.49 -17.77
C ARG A 167 -13.27 -1.06 -17.23
N VAL A 168 -13.11 -0.96 -15.92
CA VAL A 168 -12.96 0.30 -15.20
C VAL A 168 -11.51 0.43 -14.75
N ALA A 169 -10.83 1.49 -15.16
CA ALA A 169 -9.50 1.79 -14.67
C ALA A 169 -9.59 2.29 -13.22
N VAL A 170 -8.84 1.64 -12.32
CA VAL A 170 -8.73 2.03 -10.91
C VAL A 170 -7.26 2.21 -10.60
N ASN A 171 -6.82 3.44 -10.39
CA ASN A 171 -5.44 3.78 -10.12
C ASN A 171 -5.28 4.24 -8.67
N TYR A 172 -4.30 3.67 -7.97
CA TYR A 172 -3.95 4.05 -6.61
C TYR A 172 -2.75 4.98 -6.65
N TYR A 173 -2.91 6.21 -6.17
CA TYR A 173 -1.81 7.15 -5.99
C TYR A 173 -1.22 6.92 -4.60
N MET A 174 0.05 6.54 -4.57
CA MET A 174 0.72 6.10 -3.36
C MET A 174 1.95 6.95 -3.07
N HIS A 175 2.30 7.02 -1.79
CA HIS A 175 3.56 7.60 -1.34
C HIS A 175 4.25 6.69 -0.32
N LYS A 176 5.56 6.83 -0.23
CA LYS A 176 6.38 6.09 0.73
C LYS A 176 6.32 6.81 2.08
N THR A 177 5.99 6.07 3.13
CA THR A 177 5.96 6.54 4.53
C THR A 177 6.96 5.72 5.35
N PRO A 178 7.25 6.10 6.61
CA PRO A 178 8.05 5.27 7.52
C PRO A 178 7.45 3.86 7.76
N GLN A 179 6.14 3.70 7.53
CA GLN A 179 5.41 2.43 7.67
C GLN A 179 5.25 1.69 6.34
N GLY A 180 5.98 2.08 5.28
CA GLY A 180 5.88 1.51 3.94
C GLY A 180 5.01 2.34 2.99
N TRP A 181 4.64 1.75 1.86
CA TRP A 181 3.81 2.40 0.86
C TRP A 181 2.36 2.51 1.31
N LYS A 182 1.79 3.72 1.18
CA LYS A 182 0.38 3.99 1.48
C LYS A 182 -0.29 4.74 0.35
N ALA A 183 -1.50 4.33 0.02
CA ALA A 183 -2.35 5.05 -0.93
C ALA A 183 -2.96 6.28 -0.24
N TRP A 184 -3.05 7.38 -0.97
CA TRP A 184 -3.69 8.62 -0.51
C TRP A 184 -4.80 9.10 -1.45
N ASP A 185 -4.89 8.59 -2.67
CA ASP A 185 -6.00 8.85 -3.59
C ASP A 185 -6.30 7.62 -4.44
N VAL A 186 -7.55 7.48 -4.81
CA VAL A 186 -8.03 6.51 -5.78
C VAL A 186 -8.63 7.26 -6.95
N VAL A 187 -8.13 6.96 -8.15
CA VAL A 187 -8.63 7.57 -9.39
C VAL A 187 -9.36 6.50 -10.20
N ILE A 188 -10.66 6.65 -10.36
CA ILE A 188 -11.52 5.72 -11.09
C ILE A 188 -11.98 6.36 -12.38
N ASP A 189 -11.69 5.73 -13.53
CA ASP A 189 -11.97 6.27 -14.88
C ASP A 189 -11.47 7.72 -15.07
N GLY A 190 -10.30 8.03 -14.52
CA GLY A 190 -9.70 9.36 -14.57
C GLY A 190 -10.24 10.37 -13.55
N ILE A 191 -11.18 9.97 -12.69
CA ILE A 191 -11.77 10.84 -11.67
C ILE A 191 -11.08 10.60 -10.33
N SER A 192 -10.36 11.61 -9.81
CA SER A 192 -9.77 11.60 -8.47
C SER A 192 -10.86 11.72 -7.40
N TYR A 193 -10.87 10.80 -6.46
CA TYR A 193 -11.81 10.80 -5.36
C TYR A 193 -11.48 11.91 -4.35
N VAL A 194 -10.22 12.12 -4.04
CA VAL A 194 -9.78 13.23 -3.17
C VAL A 194 -10.22 14.58 -3.75
N ASN A 195 -9.99 14.83 -5.03
CA ASN A 195 -10.39 16.10 -5.64
C ASN A 195 -11.92 16.27 -5.72
N SER A 196 -12.65 15.18 -5.97
CA SER A 196 -14.11 15.21 -6.02
C SER A 196 -14.70 15.55 -4.66
N TYR A 197 -14.23 14.87 -3.61
CA TYR A 197 -14.67 15.16 -2.24
C TYR A 197 -14.21 16.54 -1.73
N ARG A 198 -13.01 16.99 -2.16
CA ARG A 198 -12.52 18.33 -1.83
C ARG A 198 -13.45 19.42 -2.35
N THR A 199 -13.95 19.27 -3.57
CA THR A 199 -14.92 20.21 -4.14
C THR A 199 -16.24 20.17 -3.38
N ASP A 200 -16.79 18.98 -3.19
CA ASP A 200 -18.07 18.76 -2.53
C ASP A 200 -18.08 19.27 -1.08
N PHE A 201 -17.12 18.81 -0.26
CA PHE A 201 -17.03 19.28 1.13
C PHE A 201 -16.59 20.73 1.24
N GLY A 202 -15.79 21.23 0.29
CA GLY A 202 -15.43 22.65 0.27
C GLY A 202 -16.65 23.55 0.16
N GLU A 203 -17.56 23.23 -0.76
CA GLU A 203 -18.84 23.96 -0.93
C GLU A 203 -19.74 23.82 0.30
N GLN A 204 -19.89 22.61 0.84
CA GLN A 204 -20.72 22.35 2.00
C GLN A 204 -20.19 23.04 3.27
N ILE A 205 -18.87 23.02 3.52
CA ILE A 205 -18.28 23.71 4.68
C ILE A 205 -18.45 25.21 4.56
N GLU A 206 -18.33 25.77 3.37
CA GLU A 206 -18.55 27.21 3.13
C GLU A 206 -19.99 27.63 3.42
N GLN A 207 -20.95 26.80 3.09
CA GLN A 207 -22.38 27.09 3.28
C GLN A 207 -22.91 26.81 4.70
N GLN A 208 -22.41 25.75 5.34
CA GLN A 208 -23.02 25.20 6.56
C GLN A 208 -22.04 25.06 7.74
N GLY A 209 -20.76 25.28 7.50
CA GLY A 209 -19.70 25.12 8.50
C GLY A 209 -19.22 23.68 8.68
N MET A 210 -18.02 23.53 9.23
CA MET A 210 -17.32 22.26 9.41
C MET A 210 -18.11 21.26 10.29
N ASP A 211 -18.61 21.71 11.44
CA ASP A 211 -19.32 20.83 12.38
C ASP A 211 -20.62 20.28 11.81
N SER A 212 -21.30 21.05 10.97
CA SER A 212 -22.52 20.59 10.29
C SER A 212 -22.19 19.44 9.32
N VAL A 213 -21.12 19.59 8.52
CA VAL A 213 -20.66 18.56 7.60
C VAL A 213 -20.23 17.29 8.36
N ILE A 214 -19.47 17.44 9.44
CA ILE A 214 -19.05 16.28 10.27
C ILE A 214 -20.29 15.56 10.83
N LYS A 215 -21.25 16.26 11.42
CA LYS A 215 -22.46 15.65 11.97
C LYS A 215 -23.28 14.90 10.93
N ARG A 216 -23.38 15.41 9.70
CA ARG A 216 -24.10 14.75 8.62
C ARG A 216 -23.40 13.45 8.20
N LEU A 217 -22.05 13.46 8.11
CA LEU A 217 -21.26 12.26 7.85
C LEU A 217 -21.41 11.23 8.97
N GLU A 218 -21.37 11.66 10.24
CA GLU A 218 -21.59 10.82 11.43
C GLU A 218 -22.99 10.20 11.44
N ALA A 219 -23.99 10.94 10.92
CA ALA A 219 -25.34 10.43 10.71
C ALA A 219 -25.48 9.45 9.53
N GLY A 220 -24.40 9.18 8.80
CA GLY A 220 -24.37 8.25 7.66
C GLY A 220 -24.86 8.86 6.35
N GLU A 221 -24.92 10.18 6.23
CA GLU A 221 -25.25 10.81 4.96
C GLU A 221 -24.17 10.54 3.93
N LYS A 222 -24.64 10.27 2.70
CA LYS A 222 -23.75 9.91 1.58
C LYS A 222 -23.16 11.17 0.96
N PRO A 223 -21.83 11.28 0.81
CA PRO A 223 -21.23 12.35 0.03
C PRO A 223 -21.68 12.24 -1.44
N GLU A 224 -22.22 13.32 -1.97
CA GLU A 224 -22.83 13.31 -3.32
C GLU A 224 -21.82 13.45 -4.48
N ALA A 225 -20.57 13.82 -4.18
CA ALA A 225 -19.56 14.21 -5.18
C ALA A 225 -19.42 13.24 -6.36
N ILE A 226 -19.63 11.96 -6.14
CA ILE A 226 -19.41 10.92 -7.15
C ILE A 226 -20.73 10.45 -7.78
N ALA A 227 -21.82 10.43 -7.02
CA ALA A 227 -23.11 10.01 -7.52
C ALA A 227 -23.62 10.90 -8.68
N LYS A 228 -23.39 12.21 -8.58
CA LYS A 228 -23.76 13.18 -9.62
C LYS A 228 -22.94 13.03 -10.90
N ARG A 229 -21.70 12.58 -10.81
CA ARG A 229 -20.80 12.42 -11.98
C ARG A 229 -21.01 11.12 -12.72
N SER A 230 -21.35 10.03 -12.03
CA SER A 230 -21.67 8.75 -12.65
C SER A 230 -23.01 8.81 -13.43
N ALA A 231 -23.97 9.58 -12.96
CA ALA A 231 -25.23 9.81 -13.66
C ALA A 231 -25.08 10.65 -14.93
N GLY A 232 -24.14 11.60 -14.96
CA GLY A 232 -23.88 12.46 -16.12
C GLY A 232 -23.12 11.82 -17.29
N LYS A 233 -22.58 10.61 -17.10
CA LYS A 233 -21.84 9.87 -18.15
C LYS A 233 -22.71 8.85 -18.91
N SER A 234 -23.98 8.72 -18.53
CA SER A 234 -24.96 7.78 -19.12
C SER A 234 -25.93 8.45 -20.09
N SER A 235 -25.62 9.67 -20.55
CA SER A 235 -26.44 10.42 -21.53
C SER A 235 -25.69 10.62 -22.82
#